data_6fb60daee3d01fb45b848c7995f8af43
#
_entry.id   6fb60daee3d01fb45b848c7995f8af43
#
_cell.length_a   1.000
_cell.length_b   1.000
_cell.length_c   1.000
_cell.angle_alpha   90.00
_cell.angle_beta   90.00
_cell.angle_gamma   90.00
#
_symmetry.space_group_name_H-M   'P 1'
#
loop_
_entity.id
_entity.type
_entity.pdbx_description
1 polymer ?
#
loop_
_entity_poly.entity_id
_entity_poly.type
_entity_poly.pdbx_seq_one_letter_code
_entity_poly.pdbx_strand_id
1 'polypeptide(L)'
;MIKKDDPDYIFEEYKGHTIASHKNNVVGKDINNLIIVYRSDEFPNHGFIIGLDDSKLSGGRKSVPHNIDDAKGYIDWVAGIQQKKAEIKPTNNIVDQEAYDLRVNKGMLPTIAIAGHTFFVDIRMDKLRPKDDFLSNGIVFSDIANYYDEDKRTYTIPYNPKTHEFQEPDYRTIKELPKDLIAVQFPSERLLDRIGWNRHYGFELTHGLAKQGLKLQFEAKQIPWEKTFLLGLIKSNLKEEKSLQKATEKQQPTQPKKSKPKGRKM
;
A
#
# COMPACT_ATOMS: atom_id res chain seq x y z
N MET A 1 -27.02 -4.25 6.07
CA MET A 1 -26.85 -5.64 5.59
C MET A 1 -28.20 -6.05 5.00
N ILE A 2 -28.26 -6.41 3.71
CA ILE A 2 -29.51 -6.75 3.02
C ILE A 2 -29.95 -8.14 3.50
N LYS A 3 -31.23 -8.28 3.84
CA LYS A 3 -31.80 -9.58 4.22
C LYS A 3 -32.43 -10.25 3.01
N LYS A 4 -32.50 -11.58 2.96
CA LYS A 4 -33.04 -12.34 1.84
C LYS A 4 -34.57 -12.10 1.60
N ASP A 5 -35.25 -11.57 2.59
CA ASP A 5 -36.66 -11.18 2.60
C ASP A 5 -36.88 -9.67 2.59
N ASP A 6 -35.84 -8.89 2.29
CA ASP A 6 -35.89 -7.42 2.27
C ASP A 6 -36.89 -6.96 1.19
N PRO A 7 -38.00 -6.27 1.57
CA PRO A 7 -39.05 -5.91 0.66
C PRO A 7 -38.61 -4.90 -0.42
N ASP A 8 -37.51 -4.24 -0.25
CA ASP A 8 -36.98 -3.23 -1.19
C ASP A 8 -36.11 -3.83 -2.29
N TYR A 9 -35.77 -5.14 -2.17
CA TYR A 9 -34.93 -5.83 -3.13
C TYR A 9 -35.66 -6.95 -3.88
N ILE A 10 -35.19 -7.19 -5.11
CA ILE A 10 -35.47 -8.38 -5.91
C ILE A 10 -34.21 -9.25 -5.83
N PHE A 11 -34.42 -10.53 -5.48
CA PHE A 11 -33.34 -11.50 -5.39
C PHE A 11 -33.51 -12.56 -6.48
N GLU A 12 -32.43 -12.93 -7.14
CA GLU A 12 -32.37 -13.98 -8.11
C GLU A 12 -31.16 -14.88 -7.90
N GLU A 13 -31.38 -16.20 -7.92
CA GLU A 13 -30.31 -17.19 -7.84
C GLU A 13 -29.83 -17.55 -9.25
N TYR A 14 -28.51 -17.46 -9.45
CA TYR A 14 -27.89 -17.75 -10.72
C TYR A 14 -26.51 -18.37 -10.57
N LYS A 15 -26.33 -19.63 -11.01
CA LYS A 15 -25.04 -20.34 -11.01
C LYS A 15 -24.25 -20.23 -9.69
N GLY A 16 -24.91 -20.46 -8.56
CA GLY A 16 -24.31 -20.39 -7.22
C GLY A 16 -24.07 -18.97 -6.71
N HIS A 17 -24.73 -17.98 -7.31
CA HIS A 17 -24.71 -16.60 -6.87
C HIS A 17 -26.13 -16.10 -6.61
N THR A 18 -26.28 -15.29 -5.56
CA THR A 18 -27.50 -14.52 -5.28
C THR A 18 -27.28 -13.10 -5.77
N ILE A 19 -28.10 -12.67 -6.74
CA ILE A 19 -28.09 -11.31 -7.29
C ILE A 19 -29.17 -10.52 -6.57
N ALA A 20 -28.80 -9.41 -5.90
CA ALA A 20 -29.72 -8.50 -5.25
C ALA A 20 -29.81 -7.18 -6.03
N SER A 21 -31.00 -6.84 -6.49
CA SER A 21 -31.29 -5.58 -7.19
C SER A 21 -32.36 -4.80 -6.44
N HIS A 22 -32.13 -3.53 -6.16
CA HIS A 22 -33.14 -2.69 -5.54
C HIS A 22 -34.33 -2.47 -6.51
N LYS A 23 -35.57 -2.55 -6.00
CA LYS A 23 -36.81 -2.42 -6.82
C LYS A 23 -36.93 -1.10 -7.57
N ASN A 24 -36.36 -0.03 -6.98
CA ASN A 24 -36.33 1.31 -7.58
C ASN A 24 -35.05 1.56 -8.39
N ASN A 25 -34.39 0.50 -8.85
CA ASN A 25 -33.19 0.62 -9.68
C ASN A 25 -33.60 1.25 -11.03
N VAL A 26 -33.45 2.58 -11.10
CA VAL A 26 -33.59 3.34 -12.34
C VAL A 26 -32.22 3.53 -12.94
N VAL A 27 -32.00 2.86 -14.06
CA VAL A 27 -30.76 2.89 -14.84
C VAL A 27 -30.17 4.31 -14.88
N GLY A 28 -28.97 4.46 -14.34
CA GLY A 28 -28.11 5.63 -14.56
C GLY A 28 -28.31 6.84 -13.65
N LYS A 29 -29.11 6.77 -12.57
CA LYS A 29 -29.39 7.97 -11.75
C LYS A 29 -28.79 7.98 -10.33
N ASP A 30 -28.42 6.86 -9.74
CA ASP A 30 -27.96 6.88 -8.35
C ASP A 30 -26.94 5.75 -8.02
N ILE A 31 -25.87 6.11 -7.34
CA ILE A 31 -24.86 5.18 -6.79
C ILE A 31 -25.50 4.18 -5.81
N ASN A 32 -26.63 4.53 -5.21
CA ASN A 32 -27.33 3.71 -4.23
C ASN A 32 -28.14 2.55 -4.86
N ASN A 33 -28.26 2.51 -6.18
CA ASN A 33 -29.03 1.50 -6.92
C ASN A 33 -28.14 0.43 -7.57
N LEU A 34 -27.02 0.12 -6.97
CA LEU A 34 -26.08 -0.87 -7.49
C LEU A 34 -26.64 -2.29 -7.33
N ILE A 35 -26.35 -3.12 -8.32
CA ILE A 35 -26.64 -4.55 -8.23
C ILE A 35 -25.50 -5.19 -7.43
N ILE A 36 -25.88 -5.91 -6.38
CA ILE A 36 -24.94 -6.60 -5.50
C ILE A 36 -25.02 -8.09 -5.82
N VAL A 37 -23.88 -8.71 -6.02
CA VAL A 37 -23.78 -10.15 -6.25
C VAL A 37 -23.09 -10.79 -5.05
N TYR A 38 -23.72 -11.84 -4.55
CA TYR A 38 -23.19 -12.66 -3.45
C TYR A 38 -22.93 -14.07 -3.97
N ARG A 39 -21.96 -14.75 -3.42
CA ARG A 39 -21.99 -16.22 -3.49
C ARG A 39 -23.14 -16.71 -2.63
N SER A 40 -23.94 -17.64 -3.14
CA SER A 40 -25.16 -18.07 -2.44
C SER A 40 -24.89 -18.73 -1.09
N ASP A 41 -23.71 -19.36 -0.93
CA ASP A 41 -23.23 -19.94 0.33
C ASP A 41 -22.74 -18.91 1.35
N GLU A 42 -22.43 -17.69 0.91
CA GLU A 42 -21.91 -16.60 1.75
C GLU A 42 -22.95 -15.51 2.02
N PHE A 43 -24.12 -15.57 1.39
CA PHE A 43 -25.18 -14.59 1.58
C PHE A 43 -25.68 -14.54 3.04
N PRO A 44 -25.86 -13.37 3.68
CA PRO A 44 -25.70 -11.99 3.15
C PRO A 44 -24.35 -11.35 3.52
N ASN A 45 -23.34 -12.11 3.91
CA ASN A 45 -22.17 -11.57 4.61
C ASN A 45 -21.10 -10.97 3.68
N HIS A 46 -20.89 -11.52 2.49
CA HIS A 46 -19.83 -11.08 1.58
C HIS A 46 -20.38 -10.79 0.19
N GLY A 47 -21.08 -9.67 0.07
CA GLY A 47 -21.51 -9.17 -1.22
C GLY A 47 -20.44 -8.30 -1.88
N PHE A 48 -20.31 -8.40 -3.19
CA PHE A 48 -19.48 -7.49 -3.97
C PHE A 48 -20.34 -6.72 -4.96
N ILE A 49 -19.97 -5.46 -5.15
CA ILE A 49 -20.64 -4.59 -6.11
C ILE A 49 -19.93 -4.78 -7.44
N ILE A 50 -20.68 -5.24 -8.44
CA ILE A 50 -20.13 -5.41 -9.78
C ILE A 50 -19.95 -4.04 -10.41
N GLY A 51 -18.72 -3.71 -10.81
CA GLY A 51 -18.46 -2.60 -11.73
C GLY A 51 -17.91 -1.31 -11.16
N LEU A 52 -17.54 -1.23 -9.89
CA LEU A 52 -16.85 -0.02 -9.39
C LEU A 52 -15.37 0.07 -9.80
N ASP A 53 -14.75 -1.02 -10.27
CA ASP A 53 -13.34 -1.03 -10.66
C ASP A 53 -13.01 -1.92 -11.87
N ASP A 54 -13.88 -1.91 -12.88
CA ASP A 54 -13.68 -2.66 -14.13
C ASP A 54 -12.51 -2.17 -14.99
N SER A 55 -11.92 -1.02 -14.66
CA SER A 55 -10.77 -0.49 -15.39
C SER A 55 -9.51 -1.37 -15.24
N LYS A 56 -9.46 -2.24 -14.22
CA LYS A 56 -8.34 -3.14 -13.94
C LYS A 56 -8.54 -4.57 -14.46
N LEU A 57 -9.74 -4.92 -14.89
CA LEU A 57 -9.98 -6.20 -15.53
C LEU A 57 -9.51 -6.10 -16.98
N SER A 58 -8.38 -6.71 -17.27
CA SER A 58 -7.81 -6.84 -18.61
C SER A 58 -8.76 -7.62 -19.54
N GLY A 59 -9.77 -6.95 -20.07
CA GLY A 59 -10.81 -7.56 -20.90
C GLY A 59 -11.87 -6.57 -21.35
N GLY A 60 -11.84 -5.35 -20.86
CA GLY A 60 -12.53 -4.24 -21.51
C GLY A 60 -14.02 -4.11 -21.30
N ARG A 61 -14.63 -4.72 -20.29
CA ARG A 61 -16.03 -4.41 -19.98
C ARG A 61 -16.08 -3.14 -19.11
N LYS A 62 -16.49 -2.04 -19.75
CA LYS A 62 -16.54 -0.69 -19.14
C LYS A 62 -17.88 -0.33 -18.51
N SER A 63 -18.86 -1.24 -18.46
CA SER A 63 -20.20 -0.94 -17.99
C SER A 63 -20.55 -1.64 -16.70
N VAL A 64 -21.00 -0.86 -15.73
CA VAL A 64 -21.63 -1.35 -14.51
C VAL A 64 -22.91 -2.09 -14.92
N PRO A 65 -23.21 -3.30 -14.40
CA PRO A 65 -24.49 -3.95 -14.63
C PRO A 65 -25.63 -3.03 -14.20
N HIS A 66 -26.56 -2.79 -15.11
CA HIS A 66 -27.71 -1.93 -14.86
C HIS A 66 -28.97 -2.73 -14.50
N ASN A 67 -28.93 -4.03 -14.73
CA ASN A 67 -30.06 -4.93 -14.47
C ASN A 67 -29.55 -6.34 -14.12
N ILE A 68 -30.46 -7.21 -13.73
CA ILE A 68 -30.17 -8.60 -13.35
C ILE A 68 -29.55 -9.39 -14.53
N ASP A 69 -29.97 -9.16 -15.75
CA ASP A 69 -29.44 -9.86 -16.92
C ASP A 69 -28.00 -9.46 -17.22
N ASP A 70 -27.66 -8.19 -17.00
CA ASP A 70 -26.27 -7.74 -17.08
C ASP A 70 -25.41 -8.41 -16.00
N ALA A 71 -25.92 -8.58 -14.78
CA ALA A 71 -25.24 -9.28 -13.71
C ALA A 71 -25.01 -10.76 -14.04
N LYS A 72 -26.00 -11.44 -14.62
CA LYS A 72 -25.87 -12.81 -15.14
C LYS A 72 -24.77 -12.89 -16.21
N GLY A 73 -24.80 -11.97 -17.18
CA GLY A 73 -23.78 -11.88 -18.21
C GLY A 73 -22.37 -11.68 -17.64
N TYR A 74 -22.24 -10.92 -16.55
CA TYR A 74 -20.97 -10.75 -15.84
C TYR A 74 -20.52 -12.05 -15.15
N ILE A 75 -21.43 -12.74 -14.45
CA ILE A 75 -21.15 -14.05 -13.83
C ILE A 75 -20.68 -15.05 -14.89
N ASP A 76 -21.35 -15.11 -16.05
CA ASP A 76 -20.97 -15.98 -17.14
C ASP A 76 -19.62 -15.64 -17.74
N TRP A 77 -19.33 -14.36 -17.88
CA TRP A 77 -18.03 -13.89 -18.37
C TRP A 77 -16.90 -14.26 -17.40
N VAL A 78 -17.09 -14.05 -16.08
CA VAL A 78 -16.13 -14.44 -15.04
C VAL A 78 -15.95 -15.97 -15.03
N ALA A 79 -17.02 -16.75 -15.10
CA ALA A 79 -16.98 -18.21 -15.18
C ALA A 79 -16.24 -18.67 -16.46
N GLY A 80 -16.50 -18.03 -17.60
CA GLY A 80 -15.80 -18.30 -18.86
C GLY A 80 -14.30 -17.99 -18.80
N ILE A 81 -13.90 -16.93 -18.11
CA ILE A 81 -12.50 -16.64 -17.85
C ILE A 81 -11.86 -17.72 -16.96
N GLN A 82 -12.56 -18.14 -15.91
CA GLN A 82 -12.07 -19.19 -15.02
C GLN A 82 -11.94 -20.53 -15.75
N GLN A 83 -12.91 -20.90 -16.62
CA GLN A 83 -12.82 -22.10 -17.45
C GLN A 83 -11.66 -22.03 -18.44
N LYS A 84 -11.49 -20.92 -19.16
CA LYS A 84 -10.35 -20.72 -20.07
C LYS A 84 -9.01 -20.77 -19.33
N LYS A 85 -8.94 -20.29 -18.08
CA LYS A 85 -7.74 -20.39 -17.24
C LYS A 85 -7.48 -21.83 -16.80
N ALA A 86 -8.52 -22.61 -16.49
CA ALA A 86 -8.41 -24.03 -16.14
C ALA A 86 -7.96 -24.90 -17.34
N GLU A 87 -8.38 -24.53 -18.57
CA GLU A 87 -7.96 -25.18 -19.81
C GLU A 87 -6.53 -24.80 -20.24
N ILE A 88 -6.04 -23.64 -19.83
CA ILE A 88 -4.64 -23.30 -19.95
C ILE A 88 -3.89 -24.15 -18.92
N LYS A 89 -3.45 -25.35 -19.34
CA LYS A 89 -2.51 -26.15 -18.56
C LYS A 89 -1.44 -25.23 -18.02
N PRO A 90 -1.10 -25.29 -16.73
CA PRO A 90 -0.02 -24.47 -16.22
C PRO A 90 1.18 -24.73 -17.10
N THR A 91 1.54 -23.74 -17.90
CA THR A 91 2.80 -23.79 -18.63
C THR A 91 3.87 -23.98 -17.58
N ASN A 92 4.60 -25.09 -17.62
CA ASN A 92 5.65 -25.52 -16.70
C ASN A 92 6.85 -24.55 -16.64
N ASN A 93 6.61 -23.28 -16.75
CA ASN A 93 7.56 -22.19 -16.60
C ASN A 93 7.43 -21.49 -15.24
N ILE A 94 7.07 -22.23 -14.19
CA ILE A 94 7.34 -21.79 -12.82
C ILE A 94 8.84 -21.94 -12.66
N VAL A 95 9.50 -20.82 -12.65
CA VAL A 95 10.97 -20.70 -12.71
C VAL A 95 11.66 -21.38 -11.54
N ASP A 96 10.95 -21.65 -10.45
CA ASP A 96 11.46 -22.36 -9.28
C ASP A 96 10.33 -23.12 -8.58
N GLN A 97 10.20 -24.42 -8.91
CA GLN A 97 9.19 -25.31 -8.32
C GLN A 97 9.43 -25.53 -6.81
N GLU A 98 10.69 -25.57 -6.37
CA GLU A 98 11.03 -25.76 -4.97
C GLU A 98 10.58 -24.54 -4.13
N ALA A 99 10.88 -23.33 -4.59
CA ALA A 99 10.42 -22.11 -3.94
C ALA A 99 8.90 -22.01 -3.91
N TYR A 100 8.21 -22.45 -4.97
CA TYR A 100 6.76 -22.53 -5.01
C TYR A 100 6.20 -23.48 -3.95
N ASP A 101 6.74 -24.69 -3.87
CA ASP A 101 6.32 -25.69 -2.89
C ASP A 101 6.56 -25.23 -1.46
N LEU A 102 7.70 -24.61 -1.19
CA LEU A 102 8.01 -24.00 0.11
C LEU A 102 6.98 -22.92 0.47
N ARG A 103 6.65 -22.02 -0.46
CA ARG A 103 5.74 -20.89 -0.20
C ARG A 103 4.28 -21.31 -0.14
N VAL A 104 3.82 -22.15 -1.06
CA VAL A 104 2.39 -22.50 -1.20
C VAL A 104 2.02 -23.70 -0.32
N ASN A 105 2.78 -24.79 -0.42
CA ASN A 105 2.42 -26.05 0.22
C ASN A 105 2.92 -26.12 1.67
N LYS A 106 4.11 -25.58 1.96
CA LYS A 106 4.67 -25.54 3.32
C LYS A 106 4.39 -24.24 4.07
N GLY A 107 3.79 -23.24 3.42
CA GLY A 107 3.40 -21.98 4.04
C GLY A 107 4.57 -21.09 4.47
N MET A 108 5.79 -21.32 3.96
CA MET A 108 6.95 -20.51 4.31
C MET A 108 6.76 -19.07 3.81
N LEU A 109 6.94 -18.10 4.70
CA LEU A 109 6.97 -16.69 4.33
C LEU A 109 8.32 -16.33 3.74
N PRO A 110 8.38 -15.50 2.70
CA PRO A 110 9.63 -14.92 2.25
C PRO A 110 10.27 -14.09 3.37
N THR A 111 11.59 -13.93 3.27
CA THR A 111 12.36 -13.16 4.23
C THR A 111 13.15 -12.06 3.56
N ILE A 112 13.39 -10.97 4.29
CA ILE A 112 14.29 -9.90 3.89
C ILE A 112 15.27 -9.57 5.02
N ALA A 113 16.54 -9.44 4.68
CA ALA A 113 17.56 -8.94 5.58
C ALA A 113 17.64 -7.40 5.46
N ILE A 114 17.55 -6.68 6.58
CA ILE A 114 17.68 -5.23 6.67
C ILE A 114 18.72 -4.90 7.73
N ALA A 115 19.85 -4.36 7.33
CA ALA A 115 20.97 -4.02 8.22
C ALA A 115 21.40 -5.21 9.13
N GLY A 116 21.42 -6.41 8.60
CA GLY A 116 21.81 -7.63 9.33
C GLY A 116 20.70 -8.33 10.09
N HIS A 117 19.51 -7.74 10.21
CA HIS A 117 18.34 -8.35 10.85
C HIS A 117 17.39 -8.96 9.82
N THR A 118 16.84 -10.13 10.13
CA THR A 118 15.93 -10.86 9.23
C THR A 118 14.48 -10.58 9.60
N PHE A 119 13.67 -10.27 8.59
CA PHE A 119 12.23 -10.07 8.71
C PHE A 119 11.48 -11.07 7.86
N PHE A 120 10.33 -11.55 8.34
CA PHE A 120 9.34 -12.23 7.53
C PHE A 120 8.50 -11.21 6.78
N VAL A 121 8.24 -11.46 5.50
CA VAL A 121 7.32 -10.67 4.69
C VAL A 121 5.92 -11.24 4.90
N ASP A 122 5.11 -10.56 5.70
CA ASP A 122 3.76 -11.00 6.06
C ASP A 122 2.71 -10.03 5.50
N ILE A 123 2.31 -10.27 4.24
CA ILE A 123 1.32 -9.42 3.53
C ILE A 123 -0.03 -9.43 4.24
N ARG A 124 -0.43 -10.56 4.86
CA ARG A 124 -1.70 -10.65 5.57
C ARG A 124 -1.75 -9.74 6.79
N MET A 125 -0.60 -9.54 7.43
CA MET A 125 -0.46 -8.64 8.58
C MET A 125 -0.02 -7.23 8.17
N ASP A 126 0.10 -6.95 6.88
CA ASP A 126 0.56 -5.67 6.33
C ASP A 126 1.93 -5.24 6.87
N LYS A 127 2.88 -6.18 7.08
CA LYS A 127 4.16 -5.81 7.67
C LYS A 127 5.35 -6.72 7.34
N LEU A 128 6.54 -6.14 7.51
CA LEU A 128 7.77 -6.89 7.70
C LEU A 128 7.92 -7.16 9.20
N ARG A 129 7.80 -8.41 9.60
CA ARG A 129 7.84 -8.83 10.99
C ARG A 129 9.23 -9.37 11.35
N PRO A 130 9.92 -8.79 12.36
CA PRO A 130 11.23 -9.28 12.78
C PRO A 130 11.18 -10.76 13.15
N LYS A 131 12.19 -11.52 12.72
CA LYS A 131 12.24 -12.97 12.97
C LYS A 131 12.58 -13.28 14.41
N ASP A 132 13.53 -12.56 14.97
CA ASP A 132 14.14 -12.88 16.27
C ASP A 132 13.88 -11.80 17.33
N ASP A 133 13.09 -10.76 17.01
CA ASP A 133 12.70 -9.70 17.94
C ASP A 133 11.18 -9.60 18.03
N PHE A 134 10.62 -10.25 19.04
CA PHE A 134 9.17 -10.27 19.29
C PHE A 134 8.63 -9.00 19.96
N LEU A 135 9.50 -8.10 20.43
CA LEU A 135 9.12 -6.85 21.06
C LEU A 135 8.97 -5.71 20.04
N SER A 136 9.66 -5.82 18.91
CA SER A 136 9.54 -4.85 17.83
C SER A 136 8.22 -5.01 17.07
N ASN A 137 7.58 -3.88 16.77
CA ASN A 137 6.42 -3.86 15.86
C ASN A 137 6.79 -4.18 14.41
N GLY A 138 8.07 -4.10 14.07
CA GLY A 138 8.55 -4.25 12.70
C GLY A 138 8.25 -3.04 11.83
N ILE A 139 8.09 -3.27 10.53
CA ILE A 139 7.83 -2.22 9.54
C ILE A 139 6.46 -2.49 8.92
N VAL A 140 5.49 -1.60 9.15
CA VAL A 140 4.12 -1.69 8.60
C VAL A 140 4.10 -1.05 7.23
N PHE A 141 3.59 -1.74 6.19
CA PHE A 141 3.61 -1.24 4.82
C PHE A 141 2.71 -0.02 4.63
N SER A 142 1.56 0.04 5.28
CA SER A 142 0.69 1.21 5.25
C SER A 142 1.35 2.46 5.84
N ASP A 143 2.20 2.33 6.87
CA ASP A 143 2.92 3.46 7.48
C ASP A 143 3.99 4.03 6.55
N ILE A 144 4.57 3.19 5.69
CA ILE A 144 5.62 3.59 4.74
C ILE A 144 5.11 3.87 3.33
N ALA A 145 3.80 3.91 3.11
CA ALA A 145 3.21 4.09 1.78
C ALA A 145 3.73 5.36 1.06
N ASN A 146 3.96 6.46 1.82
CA ASN A 146 4.49 7.72 1.29
C ASN A 146 5.97 7.66 0.84
N TYR A 147 6.67 6.57 1.15
CA TYR A 147 8.08 6.34 0.79
C TYR A 147 8.23 5.44 -0.43
N TYR A 148 7.13 5.11 -1.10
CA TYR A 148 7.10 4.27 -2.28
C TYR A 148 7.51 5.04 -3.54
N ASP A 149 8.49 4.51 -4.27
CA ASP A 149 8.91 4.97 -5.58
C ASP A 149 8.25 4.06 -6.64
N GLU A 150 7.25 4.59 -7.36
CA GLU A 150 6.47 3.84 -8.34
C GLU A 150 7.32 3.38 -9.54
N ASP A 151 8.23 4.24 -9.99
CA ASP A 151 9.10 3.94 -11.14
C ASP A 151 10.05 2.78 -10.84
N LYS A 152 10.63 2.77 -9.64
CA LYS A 152 11.55 1.71 -9.19
C LYS A 152 10.84 0.54 -8.53
N ARG A 153 9.58 0.71 -8.13
CA ARG A 153 8.80 -0.24 -7.31
C ARG A 153 9.51 -0.61 -6.02
N THR A 154 10.08 0.37 -5.35
CA THR A 154 10.82 0.20 -4.10
C THR A 154 10.38 1.20 -3.05
N TYR A 155 10.53 0.82 -1.80
CA TYR A 155 10.48 1.75 -0.67
C TYR A 155 11.90 2.24 -0.35
N THR A 156 12.03 3.52 0.02
CA THR A 156 13.26 4.08 0.59
C THR A 156 12.92 4.79 1.89
N ILE A 157 13.16 4.14 3.02
CA ILE A 157 12.68 4.56 4.35
C ILE A 157 13.80 4.87 5.32
N PRO A 158 13.58 5.77 6.31
CA PRO A 158 14.39 5.84 7.51
C PRO A 158 14.10 4.64 8.41
N TYR A 159 15.14 3.97 8.85
CA TYR A 159 15.09 2.74 9.64
C TYR A 159 15.97 2.85 10.86
N ASN A 160 15.45 2.46 12.02
CA ASN A 160 16.21 2.37 13.25
C ASN A 160 16.77 0.94 13.44
N PRO A 161 18.10 0.75 13.31
CA PRO A 161 18.69 -0.59 13.45
C PRO A 161 18.73 -1.12 14.89
N LYS A 162 18.40 -0.29 15.90
CA LYS A 162 18.35 -0.72 17.30
C LYS A 162 16.96 -1.26 17.70
N THR A 163 15.90 -0.65 17.17
CA THR A 163 14.51 -1.06 17.47
C THR A 163 13.92 -1.96 16.40
N HIS A 164 14.61 -2.10 15.26
CA HIS A 164 14.15 -2.87 14.10
C HIS A 164 12.84 -2.35 13.50
N GLU A 165 12.65 -1.02 13.53
CA GLU A 165 11.41 -0.37 13.13
C GLU A 165 11.66 0.75 12.12
N PHE A 166 10.61 1.10 11.38
CA PHE A 166 10.52 2.36 10.68
C PHE A 166 10.40 3.49 11.71
N GLN A 167 11.19 4.53 11.55
CA GLN A 167 11.15 5.70 12.43
C GLN A 167 11.42 6.97 11.63
N GLU A 168 10.44 7.86 11.58
CA GLU A 168 10.60 9.16 10.95
C GLU A 168 11.39 10.11 11.85
N PRO A 169 12.39 10.83 11.30
CA PRO A 169 12.93 12.00 11.98
C PRO A 169 11.90 13.13 11.99
N ASP A 170 12.02 14.09 12.87
CA ASP A 170 11.19 15.29 12.81
C ASP A 170 11.57 16.16 11.60
N TYR A 171 10.89 15.95 10.50
CA TYR A 171 11.15 16.64 9.23
C TYR A 171 10.97 18.16 9.31
N ARG A 172 10.19 18.66 10.27
CA ARG A 172 9.93 20.11 10.42
C ARG A 172 11.10 20.84 11.04
N THR A 173 11.83 20.18 11.93
CA THR A 173 12.90 20.80 12.74
C THR A 173 14.30 20.28 12.43
N ILE A 174 14.42 19.20 11.65
CA ILE A 174 15.71 18.55 11.37
C ILE A 174 16.70 19.50 10.69
N LYS A 175 17.90 19.60 11.27
CA LYS A 175 19.01 20.48 10.81
C LYS A 175 20.28 19.71 10.51
N GLU A 176 20.40 18.47 10.95
CA GLU A 176 21.55 17.58 10.71
C GLU A 176 21.04 16.16 10.38
N LEU A 177 21.92 15.36 9.79
CA LEU A 177 21.58 13.97 9.49
C LEU A 177 21.33 13.17 10.77
N PRO A 178 20.29 12.32 10.81
CA PRO A 178 20.01 11.51 12.00
C PRO A 178 21.12 10.49 12.23
N LYS A 179 21.65 10.41 13.46
CA LYS A 179 22.78 9.53 13.83
C LYS A 179 22.33 8.10 14.15
N ASP A 180 21.08 7.96 14.63
CA ASP A 180 20.52 6.68 15.06
C ASP A 180 19.68 5.99 13.97
N LEU A 181 19.50 6.64 12.83
CA LEU A 181 18.74 6.13 11.70
C LEU A 181 19.64 5.94 10.48
N ILE A 182 19.27 4.96 9.67
CA ILE A 182 19.85 4.75 8.35
C ILE A 182 18.76 4.77 7.28
N ALA A 183 19.09 5.17 6.07
CA ALA A 183 18.17 5.01 4.94
C ALA A 183 18.35 3.63 4.33
N VAL A 184 17.26 2.89 4.19
CA VAL A 184 17.25 1.56 3.57
C VAL A 184 16.27 1.52 2.41
N GLN A 185 16.65 0.82 1.34
CA GLN A 185 15.84 0.62 0.16
C GLN A 185 15.57 -0.87 -0.06
N PHE A 186 14.30 -1.22 -0.31
CA PHE A 186 13.90 -2.59 -0.61
C PHE A 186 12.70 -2.62 -1.57
N PRO A 187 12.45 -3.76 -2.24
CA PRO A 187 11.33 -3.91 -3.17
C PRO A 187 9.97 -3.76 -2.48
N SER A 188 8.94 -3.41 -3.26
CA SER A 188 7.58 -3.37 -2.76
C SER A 188 7.11 -4.75 -2.28
N GLU A 189 6.10 -4.77 -1.41
CA GLU A 189 5.46 -5.97 -0.86
C GLU A 189 5.03 -6.93 -1.97
N ARG A 190 4.52 -6.41 -3.08
CA ARG A 190 4.16 -7.19 -4.27
C ARG A 190 5.34 -7.91 -4.91
N LEU A 191 6.55 -7.34 -4.85
CA LEU A 191 7.77 -7.97 -5.37
C LEU A 191 8.41 -8.89 -4.33
N LEU A 192 8.27 -8.59 -3.04
CA LEU A 192 8.79 -9.41 -1.94
C LEU A 192 8.00 -10.71 -1.76
N ASP A 193 6.67 -10.68 -1.86
CA ASP A 193 5.82 -11.86 -1.76
C ASP A 193 4.69 -11.84 -2.78
N ARG A 194 5.00 -12.22 -4.02
CA ARG A 194 4.00 -12.25 -5.09
C ARG A 194 2.84 -13.19 -4.79
N ILE A 195 3.10 -14.34 -4.18
CA ILE A 195 2.07 -15.31 -3.85
C ILE A 195 1.18 -14.81 -2.72
N GLY A 196 1.77 -14.24 -1.66
CA GLY A 196 1.03 -13.59 -0.58
C GLY A 196 0.17 -12.44 -1.08
N TRP A 197 0.73 -11.60 -1.93
CA TRP A 197 0.01 -10.51 -2.60
C TRP A 197 -1.17 -11.01 -3.42
N ASN A 198 -0.93 -11.98 -4.30
CA ASN A 198 -1.98 -12.55 -5.13
C ASN A 198 -3.12 -13.14 -4.30
N ARG A 199 -2.77 -13.87 -3.22
CA ARG A 199 -3.74 -14.45 -2.29
C ARG A 199 -4.56 -13.37 -1.57
N HIS A 200 -3.89 -12.31 -1.10
CA HIS A 200 -4.54 -11.21 -0.37
C HIS A 200 -5.56 -10.47 -1.23
N TYR A 201 -5.21 -10.22 -2.51
CA TYR A 201 -6.06 -9.49 -3.46
C TYR A 201 -6.94 -10.39 -4.35
N GLY A 202 -7.06 -11.68 -4.05
CA GLY A 202 -7.93 -12.61 -4.78
C GLY A 202 -7.47 -12.94 -6.20
N PHE A 203 -6.19 -12.72 -6.53
CA PHE A 203 -5.62 -13.16 -7.80
C PHE A 203 -5.23 -14.64 -7.77
N GLU A 204 -5.11 -15.23 -8.94
CA GLU A 204 -4.52 -16.56 -9.09
C GLU A 204 -3.08 -16.58 -8.54
N LEU A 205 -2.72 -17.62 -7.76
CA LEU A 205 -1.42 -17.65 -7.05
C LEU A 205 -0.21 -17.48 -7.98
N THR A 206 -0.31 -18.00 -9.20
CA THR A 206 0.75 -17.90 -10.21
C THR A 206 0.72 -16.60 -11.03
N HIS A 207 -0.26 -15.73 -10.79
CA HIS A 207 -0.42 -14.50 -11.56
C HIS A 207 0.86 -13.64 -11.53
N GLY A 208 1.46 -13.41 -12.69
CA GLY A 208 2.65 -12.58 -12.86
C GLY A 208 3.98 -13.25 -12.48
N LEU A 209 4.00 -14.49 -11.98
CA LEU A 209 5.24 -15.20 -11.64
C LEU A 209 6.11 -15.46 -12.86
N ALA A 210 5.53 -15.73 -14.04
CA ALA A 210 6.27 -15.94 -15.26
C ALA A 210 7.19 -14.76 -15.66
N LYS A 211 6.80 -13.52 -15.25
CA LYS A 211 7.59 -12.30 -15.53
C LYS A 211 8.54 -11.94 -14.39
N GLN A 212 8.17 -12.22 -13.17
CA GLN A 212 8.89 -11.79 -11.97
C GLN A 212 9.83 -12.88 -11.42
N GLY A 213 9.49 -14.15 -11.63
CA GLY A 213 10.06 -15.27 -10.91
C GLY A 213 9.55 -15.36 -9.47
N LEU A 214 10.03 -16.36 -8.73
CA LEU A 214 9.74 -16.53 -7.31
C LEU A 214 11.05 -16.58 -6.53
N LYS A 215 11.20 -15.68 -5.58
CA LYS A 215 12.34 -15.59 -4.69
C LYS A 215 11.83 -15.54 -3.25
N LEU A 216 12.45 -16.27 -2.35
CA LEU A 216 12.05 -16.33 -0.93
C LEU A 216 13.00 -15.59 0.01
N GLN A 217 14.13 -15.11 -0.50
CA GLN A 217 15.13 -14.41 0.29
C GLN A 217 15.52 -13.11 -0.42
N PHE A 218 15.49 -12.02 0.32
CA PHE A 218 15.80 -10.68 -0.16
C PHE A 218 16.80 -10.01 0.78
N GLU A 219 17.43 -8.96 0.28
CA GLU A 219 18.31 -8.10 1.05
C GLU A 219 18.01 -6.63 0.73
N ALA A 220 17.81 -5.81 1.75
CA ALA A 220 17.66 -4.39 1.60
C ALA A 220 19.02 -3.72 1.40
N LYS A 221 19.04 -2.65 0.61
CA LYS A 221 20.25 -1.84 0.39
C LYS A 221 20.26 -0.67 1.33
N GLN A 222 21.34 -0.47 2.03
CA GLN A 222 21.57 0.80 2.71
C GLN A 222 21.89 1.88 1.68
N ILE A 223 21.15 2.98 1.74
CA ILE A 223 21.30 4.11 0.83
C ILE A 223 21.90 5.28 1.60
N PRO A 224 22.95 5.92 1.08
CA PRO A 224 23.47 7.15 1.66
C PRO A 224 22.39 8.23 1.70
N TRP A 225 22.34 9.02 2.78
CA TRP A 225 21.33 10.08 2.95
C TRP A 225 21.37 11.12 1.82
N GLU A 226 22.52 11.30 1.19
CA GLU A 226 22.73 12.18 0.02
C GLU A 226 21.89 11.79 -1.20
N LYS A 227 21.47 10.53 -1.28
CA LYS A 227 20.61 10.01 -2.34
C LYS A 227 19.12 10.07 -1.98
N THR A 228 18.77 10.63 -0.83
CA THR A 228 17.41 10.83 -0.37
C THR A 228 17.01 12.30 -0.44
N PHE A 229 15.73 12.59 -0.20
CA PHE A 229 15.23 13.98 -0.14
C PHE A 229 15.71 14.74 1.11
N LEU A 230 16.27 14.04 2.12
CA LEU A 230 16.53 14.58 3.45
C LEU A 230 17.54 15.73 3.43
N LEU A 231 18.60 15.65 2.63
CA LEU A 231 19.55 16.74 2.51
C LEU A 231 18.93 18.03 1.96
N GLY A 232 18.02 17.90 1.01
CA GLY A 232 17.28 19.04 0.47
C GLY A 232 16.44 19.71 1.55
N LEU A 233 15.75 18.90 2.35
CA LEU A 233 14.91 19.35 3.45
C LEU A 233 15.74 20.06 4.54
N ILE A 234 16.86 19.47 4.97
CA ILE A 234 17.77 20.08 5.95
C ILE A 234 18.24 21.47 5.47
N LYS A 235 18.62 21.60 4.19
CA LYS A 235 19.01 22.89 3.61
C LYS A 235 17.87 23.92 3.65
N SER A 236 16.65 23.49 3.40
CA SER A 236 15.47 24.36 3.46
C SER A 236 15.21 24.83 4.89
N ASN A 237 15.22 23.92 5.87
CA ASN A 237 15.01 24.24 7.28
C ASN A 237 16.04 25.24 7.80
N LEU A 238 17.33 25.05 7.46
CA LEU A 238 18.40 25.97 7.83
C LEU A 238 18.27 27.35 7.17
N LYS A 239 17.73 27.42 5.95
CA LYS A 239 17.48 28.68 5.27
C LYS A 239 16.32 29.45 5.93
N GLU A 240 15.25 28.74 6.26
CA GLU A 240 14.10 29.33 6.96
C GLU A 240 14.49 29.90 8.32
N GLU A 241 15.26 29.14 9.11
CA GLU A 241 15.75 29.62 10.40
C GLU A 241 16.57 30.92 10.28
N LYS A 242 17.52 30.95 9.33
CA LYS A 242 18.32 32.18 9.07
C LYS A 242 17.46 33.36 8.66
N SER A 243 16.38 33.13 7.92
CA SER A 243 15.47 34.19 7.51
C SER A 243 14.65 34.74 8.68
N LEU A 244 14.19 33.85 9.57
CA LEU A 244 13.46 34.20 10.79
C LEU A 244 14.36 34.98 11.78
N GLN A 245 15.62 34.55 11.97
CA GLN A 245 16.58 35.27 12.81
C GLN A 245 16.83 36.69 12.32
N LYS A 246 17.05 36.89 11.00
CA LYS A 246 17.23 38.21 10.41
C LYS A 246 15.97 39.09 10.53
N ALA A 247 14.78 38.52 10.49
CA ALA A 247 13.54 39.25 10.69
C ALA A 247 13.37 39.72 12.14
N THR A 248 13.74 38.87 13.10
CA THR A 248 13.69 39.18 14.54
C THR A 248 14.71 40.24 14.94
N GLU A 249 15.96 40.18 14.40
CA GLU A 249 16.98 41.21 14.61
C GLU A 249 16.57 42.58 14.09
N LYS A 250 15.84 42.65 12.97
CA LYS A 250 15.33 43.91 12.42
C LYS A 250 14.17 44.54 13.22
N GLN A 251 13.53 43.77 14.09
CA GLN A 251 12.40 44.21 14.93
C GLN A 251 12.84 44.61 16.35
N GLN A 252 14.11 44.43 16.74
CA GLN A 252 14.59 44.97 18.01
C GLN A 252 14.69 46.48 17.95
N PRO A 253 13.93 47.25 18.79
CA PRO A 253 14.00 48.69 18.78
C PRO A 253 15.42 49.11 19.22
N THR A 254 16.09 49.88 18.37
CA THR A 254 17.34 50.56 18.70
C THR A 254 17.15 51.35 19.97
N GLN A 255 17.82 50.98 21.07
CA GLN A 255 17.79 51.78 22.29
C GLN A 255 18.22 53.24 21.95
N PRO A 256 17.47 54.27 22.40
CA PRO A 256 17.83 55.61 22.13
C PRO A 256 19.22 55.92 22.77
N LYS A 257 20.17 56.37 21.94
CA LYS A 257 21.50 56.80 22.42
C LYS A 257 21.25 57.89 23.46
N LYS A 258 21.65 57.63 24.70
CA LYS A 258 21.68 58.63 25.79
C LYS A 258 22.51 59.84 25.32
N SER A 259 21.86 61.00 25.12
CA SER A 259 22.54 62.25 24.83
C SER A 259 23.40 62.64 26.02
N LYS A 260 24.70 62.91 25.79
CA LYS A 260 25.62 63.41 26.82
C LYS A 260 25.13 64.82 27.22
N PRO A 261 25.09 65.16 28.54
CA PRO A 261 24.73 66.52 28.96
C PRO A 261 25.79 67.50 28.53
N LYS A 262 25.41 68.60 27.86
CA LYS A 262 26.28 69.74 27.55
C LYS A 262 26.66 70.39 28.85
N GLY A 263 27.92 70.31 29.24
CA GLY A 263 28.48 71.05 30.35
C GLY A 263 28.36 72.58 30.12
N ARG A 264 27.76 73.27 31.09
CA ARG A 264 27.66 74.73 31.18
C ARG A 264 29.01 75.26 31.60
N LYS A 265 29.73 76.03 30.74
CA LYS A 265 30.87 76.85 31.16
C LYS A 265 30.34 78.10 31.83
N MET A 266 30.81 78.36 33.05
CA MET A 266 30.80 79.67 33.65
C MET A 266 31.99 80.49 33.09
#